data_3190d8d2c349d8e1ad4c0030074f71ba
#
_entry.id   3190d8d2c349d8e1ad4c0030074f71ba
#
_cell.length_a   1.000
_cell.length_b   1.000
_cell.length_c   1.000
_cell.angle_alpha   90.00
_cell.angle_beta   90.00
_cell.angle_gamma   90.00
#
_symmetry.space_group_name_H-M   'P 1'
#
loop_
_entity.id
_entity.type
_entity.pdbx_description
1 polymer ?
#
loop_
_entity_poly.entity_id
_entity_poly.type
_entity_poly.pdbx_seq_one_letter_code
_entity_poly.pdbx_strand_id
1 'polypeptide(L)'
;MISRNVGYALLVSALFMFLSILVSVANGNDSALAALMISFTITFTVGVFPFIFVRKSAGITLKDGYMIIALSWLLSFIFGMLPYALWGGPFTIINAWFESVSGFTTTGSTILDNVEALPNSLLFWRSSTHFIGGLGVVVFLLLIIPSSSQMRLRLTTLELSSLSKREYRSGANKTVYIFTYVYFGLTAASFLLYVMAGMSPFDAINHAMSVVATGGFSTRNLSIGAYNSVSVDLITMLFMLLSSIHFGMIFVAVVTRSLKPFKNEIFKFYLSMMVVAGVIVSISIKAHGFEEAWGRSFLSGFFHVMSFASTTGFSIADNSSWPVLSDTILVLMGVCCGMAGSTTGGIKSDRMMFLCKEVKYQLRMVLHPASVKDIRVNGRVIRQNDIAPHILYIALYGLVVIISLAACLTLDPDNNQSFTAILSSLGNVGLSVDQLGSIYSYSGEPSSLKFIYTLDMFLGRVEIYPILAVVMMIFSRRNK
;
A
#
# COMPACT_ATOMS: atom_id res chain seq x y z
N MET A 1 -8.03 -26.94 -4.68
CA MET A 1 -7.80 -26.13 -3.47
C MET A 1 -7.49 -24.67 -3.78
N ILE A 2 -6.63 -24.40 -4.76
CA ILE A 2 -6.31 -23.02 -5.23
C ILE A 2 -7.59 -22.26 -5.55
N SER A 3 -8.47 -22.80 -6.39
CA SER A 3 -9.72 -22.14 -6.80
C SER A 3 -10.67 -21.77 -5.65
N ARG A 4 -10.72 -22.57 -4.57
CA ARG A 4 -11.56 -22.24 -3.40
C ARG A 4 -11.03 -21.05 -2.61
N ASN A 5 -9.69 -20.94 -2.47
CA ASN A 5 -9.08 -19.80 -1.77
C ASN A 5 -9.22 -18.52 -2.61
N VAL A 6 -9.07 -18.62 -3.93
CA VAL A 6 -9.36 -17.50 -4.85
C VAL A 6 -10.85 -17.12 -4.77
N GLY A 7 -11.75 -18.12 -4.66
CA GLY A 7 -13.18 -17.87 -4.48
C GLY A 7 -13.49 -17.04 -3.23
N TYR A 8 -12.79 -17.24 -2.11
CA TYR A 8 -12.94 -16.37 -0.93
C TYR A 8 -12.61 -14.91 -1.23
N ALA A 9 -11.54 -14.65 -1.98
CA ALA A 9 -11.18 -13.28 -2.36
C ALA A 9 -12.27 -12.60 -3.17
N LEU A 10 -12.81 -13.32 -4.17
CA LEU A 10 -13.89 -12.80 -5.00
C LEU A 10 -15.18 -12.58 -4.19
N LEU A 11 -15.49 -13.45 -3.23
CA LEU A 11 -16.66 -13.28 -2.37
C LEU A 11 -16.54 -12.06 -1.46
N VAL A 12 -15.33 -11.75 -0.97
CA VAL A 12 -15.09 -10.49 -0.24
C VAL A 12 -15.33 -9.29 -1.14
N SER A 13 -14.81 -9.30 -2.37
CA SER A 13 -15.08 -8.23 -3.35
C SER A 13 -16.57 -8.10 -3.66
N ALA A 14 -17.26 -9.23 -3.86
CA ALA A 14 -18.71 -9.24 -4.08
C ALA A 14 -19.49 -8.66 -2.88
N LEU A 15 -19.07 -8.95 -1.65
CA LEU A 15 -19.70 -8.35 -0.45
C LEU A 15 -19.61 -6.82 -0.48
N PHE A 16 -18.45 -6.25 -0.80
CA PHE A 16 -18.30 -4.79 -0.88
C PHE A 16 -19.01 -4.18 -2.10
N MET A 17 -19.13 -4.91 -3.24
CA MET A 17 -20.00 -4.50 -4.34
C MET A 17 -21.47 -4.46 -3.89
N PHE A 18 -21.90 -5.44 -3.10
CA PHE A 18 -23.26 -5.43 -2.53
C PHE A 18 -23.46 -4.23 -1.58
N LEU A 19 -22.49 -3.89 -0.73
CA LEU A 19 -22.56 -2.69 0.10
C LEU A 19 -22.62 -1.42 -0.77
N SER A 20 -21.90 -1.37 -1.90
CA SER A 20 -21.98 -0.25 -2.85
C SER A 20 -23.36 -0.14 -3.49
N ILE A 21 -24.04 -1.26 -3.77
CA ILE A 21 -25.42 -1.28 -4.23
C ILE A 21 -26.35 -0.67 -3.17
N LEU A 22 -26.16 -1.00 -1.88
CA LEU A 22 -26.96 -0.39 -0.81
C LEU A 22 -26.74 1.14 -0.72
N VAL A 23 -25.50 1.60 -0.93
CA VAL A 23 -25.20 3.04 -1.02
C VAL A 23 -25.92 3.67 -2.20
N SER A 24 -25.96 3.01 -3.37
CA SER A 24 -26.69 3.50 -4.55
C SER A 24 -28.19 3.64 -4.26
N VAL A 25 -28.80 2.61 -3.67
CA VAL A 25 -30.22 2.63 -3.31
C VAL A 25 -30.52 3.74 -2.29
N ALA A 26 -29.67 3.93 -1.28
CA ALA A 26 -29.82 4.99 -0.30
C ALA A 26 -29.71 6.40 -0.89
N ASN A 27 -28.99 6.56 -2.01
CA ASN A 27 -28.86 7.82 -2.76
C ASN A 27 -29.89 7.96 -3.91
N GLY A 28 -31.01 7.22 -3.87
CA GLY A 28 -32.09 7.35 -4.83
C GLY A 28 -31.84 6.63 -6.17
N ASN A 29 -31.11 5.51 -6.15
CA ASN A 29 -30.74 4.72 -7.32
C ASN A 29 -29.87 5.51 -8.31
N ASP A 30 -28.64 5.80 -7.91
CA ASP A 30 -27.68 6.53 -8.74
C ASP A 30 -27.36 5.78 -10.05
N SER A 31 -26.68 6.47 -10.98
CA SER A 31 -26.42 5.97 -12.33
C SER A 31 -25.54 4.69 -12.39
N ALA A 32 -24.88 4.31 -11.31
CA ALA A 32 -24.02 3.14 -11.26
C ALA A 32 -24.74 1.86 -10.78
N LEU A 33 -26.02 1.95 -10.36
CA LEU A 33 -26.75 0.82 -9.80
C LEU A 33 -26.71 -0.42 -10.71
N ALA A 34 -27.05 -0.25 -11.99
CA ALA A 34 -27.08 -1.36 -12.94
C ALA A 34 -25.69 -2.00 -13.14
N ALA A 35 -24.66 -1.18 -13.28
CA ALA A 35 -23.28 -1.63 -13.41
C ALA A 35 -22.81 -2.43 -12.17
N LEU A 36 -23.13 -1.95 -10.97
CA LEU A 36 -22.81 -2.63 -9.71
C LEU A 36 -23.59 -3.95 -9.56
N MET A 37 -24.88 -4.00 -9.90
CA MET A 37 -25.69 -5.23 -9.82
C MET A 37 -25.16 -6.32 -10.75
N ILE A 38 -24.83 -5.97 -11.99
CA ILE A 38 -24.24 -6.92 -12.95
C ILE A 38 -22.88 -7.40 -12.45
N SER A 39 -22.00 -6.48 -12.03
CA SER A 39 -20.67 -6.80 -11.51
C SER A 39 -20.74 -7.71 -10.27
N PHE A 40 -21.64 -7.40 -9.34
CA PHE A 40 -21.90 -8.23 -8.16
C PHE A 40 -22.32 -9.66 -8.56
N THR A 41 -23.32 -9.77 -9.45
CA THR A 41 -23.86 -11.07 -9.87
C THR A 41 -22.77 -11.94 -10.51
N ILE A 42 -21.98 -11.37 -11.42
CA ILE A 42 -20.87 -12.09 -12.07
C ILE A 42 -19.81 -12.49 -11.04
N THR A 43 -19.34 -11.55 -10.22
CA THR A 43 -18.27 -11.79 -9.23
C THR A 43 -18.72 -12.80 -8.17
N PHE A 44 -19.95 -12.70 -7.69
CA PHE A 44 -20.52 -13.64 -6.72
C PHE A 44 -20.65 -15.05 -7.30
N THR A 45 -21.19 -15.18 -8.51
CA THR A 45 -21.35 -16.48 -9.18
C THR A 45 -20.00 -17.18 -9.38
N VAL A 46 -19.00 -16.46 -9.91
CA VAL A 46 -17.65 -17.00 -10.10
C VAL A 46 -16.99 -17.31 -8.75
N GLY A 47 -17.20 -16.49 -7.73
CA GLY A 47 -16.68 -16.70 -6.38
C GLY A 47 -17.26 -17.93 -5.68
N VAL A 48 -18.56 -18.22 -5.88
CA VAL A 48 -19.25 -19.38 -5.27
C VAL A 48 -18.96 -20.68 -6.02
N PHE A 49 -18.73 -20.63 -7.33
CA PHE A 49 -18.53 -21.81 -8.18
C PHE A 49 -17.53 -22.85 -7.60
N PRO A 50 -16.33 -22.47 -7.11
CA PRO A 50 -15.40 -23.44 -6.55
C PRO A 50 -15.89 -24.15 -5.28
N PHE A 51 -16.81 -23.55 -4.54
CA PHE A 51 -17.35 -24.19 -3.32
C PHE A 51 -18.34 -25.28 -3.62
N ILE A 52 -19.04 -25.19 -4.76
CA ILE A 52 -20.00 -26.19 -5.21
C ILE A 52 -19.29 -27.35 -5.92
N PHE A 53 -18.40 -27.03 -6.86
CA PHE A 53 -17.86 -28.03 -7.80
C PHE A 53 -16.48 -28.61 -7.40
N VAL A 54 -15.73 -27.96 -6.50
CA VAL A 54 -14.38 -28.40 -6.12
C VAL A 54 -14.38 -29.04 -4.74
N ARG A 55 -14.01 -30.31 -4.65
CA ARG A 55 -13.89 -31.03 -3.35
C ARG A 55 -12.74 -30.42 -2.51
N LYS A 56 -12.90 -30.46 -1.18
CA LYS A 56 -11.82 -30.13 -0.24
C LYS A 56 -10.70 -31.16 -0.40
N SER A 57 -9.47 -30.71 -0.67
CA SER A 57 -8.29 -31.57 -0.65
C SER A 57 -7.40 -31.20 0.54
N ALA A 58 -6.64 -32.17 1.03
CA ALA A 58 -5.73 -31.98 2.15
C ALA A 58 -4.36 -31.46 1.66
N GLY A 59 -3.82 -30.47 2.36
CA GLY A 59 -2.46 -29.95 2.19
C GLY A 59 -2.30 -28.90 1.09
N ILE A 60 -1.76 -27.74 1.46
CA ILE A 60 -1.31 -26.67 0.53
C ILE A 60 0.22 -26.70 0.52
N THR A 61 0.82 -26.79 -0.65
CA THR A 61 2.27 -26.63 -0.81
C THR A 61 2.64 -25.14 -0.87
N LEU A 62 3.91 -24.82 -0.69
CA LEU A 62 4.40 -23.43 -0.82
C LEU A 62 4.17 -22.88 -2.23
N LYS A 63 4.31 -23.74 -3.24
CA LYS A 63 4.03 -23.40 -4.65
C LYS A 63 2.56 -23.03 -4.84
N ASP A 64 1.65 -23.79 -4.24
CA ASP A 64 0.21 -23.50 -4.30
C ASP A 64 -0.09 -22.15 -3.62
N GLY A 65 0.60 -21.83 -2.51
CA GLY A 65 0.47 -20.56 -1.82
C GLY A 65 0.80 -19.36 -2.73
N TYR A 66 1.93 -19.38 -3.42
CA TYR A 66 2.28 -18.31 -4.37
C TYR A 66 1.28 -18.19 -5.53
N MET A 67 0.82 -19.32 -6.08
CA MET A 67 -0.21 -19.32 -7.13
C MET A 67 -1.54 -18.74 -6.64
N ILE A 68 -1.96 -19.06 -5.41
CA ILE A 68 -3.19 -18.51 -4.82
C ILE A 68 -3.07 -17.00 -4.68
N ILE A 69 -1.95 -16.48 -4.17
CA ILE A 69 -1.72 -15.04 -4.04
C ILE A 69 -1.83 -14.37 -5.42
N ALA A 70 -1.02 -14.79 -6.38
CA ALA A 70 -0.99 -14.16 -7.71
C ALA A 70 -2.37 -14.20 -8.41
N LEU A 71 -3.05 -15.34 -8.37
CA LEU A 71 -4.37 -15.48 -9.00
C LEU A 71 -5.46 -14.70 -8.25
N SER A 72 -5.42 -14.66 -6.93
CA SER A 72 -6.39 -13.87 -6.15
C SER A 72 -6.30 -12.40 -6.48
N TRP A 73 -5.09 -11.83 -6.54
CA TRP A 73 -4.88 -10.45 -6.92
C TRP A 73 -5.31 -10.18 -8.36
N LEU A 74 -4.83 -10.98 -9.32
CA LEU A 74 -5.17 -10.81 -10.73
C LEU A 74 -6.69 -10.86 -10.97
N LEU A 75 -7.38 -11.84 -10.39
CA LEU A 75 -8.83 -11.95 -10.53
C LEU A 75 -9.56 -10.84 -9.77
N SER A 76 -9.06 -10.39 -8.62
CA SER A 76 -9.62 -9.22 -7.94
C SER A 76 -9.54 -7.97 -8.81
N PHE A 77 -8.44 -7.77 -9.56
CA PHE A 77 -8.32 -6.65 -10.51
C PHE A 77 -9.32 -6.76 -11.65
N ILE A 78 -9.43 -7.96 -12.26
CA ILE A 78 -10.34 -8.20 -13.40
C ILE A 78 -11.81 -8.02 -12.98
N PHE A 79 -12.23 -8.61 -11.88
CA PHE A 79 -13.60 -8.47 -11.41
C PHE A 79 -13.86 -7.10 -10.78
N GLY A 80 -12.85 -6.51 -10.15
CA GLY A 80 -12.95 -5.18 -9.55
C GLY A 80 -13.06 -4.04 -10.55
N MET A 81 -12.59 -4.23 -11.79
CA MET A 81 -12.78 -3.22 -12.85
C MET A 81 -14.19 -3.20 -13.44
N LEU A 82 -14.98 -4.28 -13.25
CA LEU A 82 -16.31 -4.41 -13.89
C LEU A 82 -17.26 -3.25 -13.55
N PRO A 83 -17.38 -2.78 -12.27
CA PRO A 83 -18.25 -1.65 -11.97
C PRO A 83 -17.91 -0.39 -12.77
N TYR A 84 -16.62 -0.12 -12.97
CA TYR A 84 -16.15 1.02 -13.75
C TYR A 84 -16.38 0.83 -15.24
N ALA A 85 -15.97 -0.31 -15.79
CA ALA A 85 -16.09 -0.60 -17.21
C ALA A 85 -17.57 -0.65 -17.69
N LEU A 86 -18.47 -1.17 -16.85
CA LEU A 86 -19.90 -1.25 -17.17
C LEU A 86 -20.63 0.08 -16.97
N TRP A 87 -20.15 0.95 -16.07
CA TRP A 87 -20.69 2.30 -15.92
C TRP A 87 -20.29 3.19 -17.08
N GLY A 88 -19.08 3.03 -17.62
CA GLY A 88 -18.59 3.78 -18.78
C GLY A 88 -18.04 5.16 -18.44
N GLY A 89 -18.44 6.20 -19.18
CA GLY A 89 -17.91 7.56 -19.01
C GLY A 89 -16.40 7.63 -19.29
N PRO A 90 -15.55 8.09 -18.33
CA PRO A 90 -14.10 8.17 -18.50
C PRO A 90 -13.40 6.79 -18.46
N PHE A 91 -14.12 5.72 -18.10
CA PHE A 91 -13.57 4.39 -17.90
C PHE A 91 -13.57 3.57 -19.19
N THR A 92 -12.60 3.82 -20.08
CA THR A 92 -12.22 2.83 -21.09
C THR A 92 -11.75 1.54 -20.41
N ILE A 93 -11.59 0.44 -21.15
CA ILE A 93 -11.13 -0.84 -20.56
C ILE A 93 -9.80 -0.66 -19.81
N ILE A 94 -8.84 0.05 -20.39
CA ILE A 94 -7.53 0.28 -19.77
C ILE A 94 -7.64 1.22 -18.56
N ASN A 95 -8.51 2.22 -18.62
CA ASN A 95 -8.74 3.14 -17.51
C ASN A 95 -9.44 2.42 -16.33
N ALA A 96 -10.44 1.58 -16.62
CA ALA A 96 -11.10 0.75 -15.61
C ALA A 96 -10.14 -0.25 -14.97
N TRP A 97 -9.24 -0.84 -15.77
CA TRP A 97 -8.16 -1.70 -15.29
C TRP A 97 -7.22 -0.92 -14.36
N PHE A 98 -6.74 0.25 -14.80
CA PHE A 98 -5.82 1.10 -14.02
C PHE A 98 -6.42 1.47 -12.65
N GLU A 99 -7.67 1.98 -12.65
CA GLU A 99 -8.37 2.37 -11.42
C GLU A 99 -8.58 1.18 -10.48
N SER A 100 -8.92 0.00 -11.02
CA SER A 100 -9.07 -1.23 -10.25
C SER A 100 -7.74 -1.69 -9.63
N VAL A 101 -6.67 -1.75 -10.43
CA VAL A 101 -5.34 -2.14 -9.93
C VAL A 101 -4.86 -1.16 -8.88
N SER A 102 -4.93 0.15 -9.17
CA SER A 102 -4.57 1.20 -8.22
C SER A 102 -5.35 1.08 -6.91
N GLY A 103 -6.66 0.80 -6.99
CA GLY A 103 -7.50 0.58 -5.83
C GLY A 103 -7.07 -0.61 -5.00
N PHE A 104 -7.02 -1.80 -5.58
CA PHE A 104 -6.66 -3.01 -4.82
C PHE A 104 -5.21 -3.00 -4.34
N THR A 105 -4.26 -2.45 -5.11
CA THR A 105 -2.86 -2.33 -4.66
C THR A 105 -2.65 -1.20 -3.66
N THR A 106 -3.73 -0.47 -3.31
CA THR A 106 -3.70 0.69 -2.41
C THR A 106 -2.67 1.74 -2.84
N THR A 107 -2.52 1.93 -4.16
CA THR A 107 -1.61 2.93 -4.71
C THR A 107 -2.24 4.32 -4.67
N GLY A 108 -3.53 4.44 -5.07
CA GLY A 108 -4.25 5.71 -5.03
C GLY A 108 -4.08 6.61 -6.25
N SER A 109 -3.27 6.23 -7.24
CA SER A 109 -3.22 6.90 -8.54
C SER A 109 -4.56 6.77 -9.26
N THR A 110 -5.04 7.84 -9.89
CA THR A 110 -6.35 7.85 -10.56
C THR A 110 -6.25 8.35 -11.99
N ILE A 111 -7.17 7.86 -12.82
CA ILE A 111 -7.38 8.36 -14.20
C ILE A 111 -8.46 9.45 -14.25
N LEU A 112 -8.99 9.84 -13.11
CA LEU A 112 -10.12 10.77 -13.04
C LEU A 112 -9.62 12.20 -12.86
N ASP A 113 -9.99 13.09 -13.77
CA ASP A 113 -9.76 14.53 -13.65
C ASP A 113 -10.75 15.18 -12.67
N ASN A 114 -11.95 14.60 -12.58
CA ASN A 114 -12.99 15.05 -11.66
C ASN A 114 -13.62 13.86 -10.92
N VAL A 115 -13.14 13.62 -9.71
CA VAL A 115 -13.62 12.55 -8.83
C VAL A 115 -15.04 12.84 -8.31
N GLU A 116 -15.37 14.13 -8.11
CA GLU A 116 -16.65 14.57 -7.54
C GLU A 116 -17.83 14.39 -8.53
N ALA A 117 -17.53 14.16 -9.83
CA ALA A 117 -18.55 13.82 -10.83
C ALA A 117 -19.03 12.37 -10.74
N LEU A 118 -18.35 11.50 -9.98
CA LEU A 118 -18.75 10.11 -9.83
C LEU A 118 -19.98 9.97 -8.90
N PRO A 119 -20.87 8.99 -9.17
CA PRO A 119 -21.92 8.63 -8.23
C PRO A 119 -21.33 8.10 -6.90
N ASN A 120 -22.03 8.39 -5.80
CA ASN A 120 -21.58 8.02 -4.45
C ASN A 120 -21.30 6.53 -4.30
N SER A 121 -22.04 5.68 -4.98
CA SER A 121 -21.83 4.23 -4.93
C SER A 121 -20.49 3.81 -5.56
N LEU A 122 -20.02 4.47 -6.63
CA LEU A 122 -18.70 4.23 -7.20
C LEU A 122 -17.59 4.84 -6.36
N LEU A 123 -17.79 6.00 -5.71
CA LEU A 123 -16.85 6.55 -4.73
C LEU A 123 -16.66 5.58 -3.56
N PHE A 124 -17.75 5.01 -3.07
CA PHE A 124 -17.68 3.99 -2.01
C PHE A 124 -16.98 2.72 -2.51
N TRP A 125 -17.22 2.27 -3.74
CA TRP A 125 -16.51 1.14 -4.33
C TRP A 125 -15.00 1.40 -4.42
N ARG A 126 -14.57 2.60 -4.87
CA ARG A 126 -13.16 3.00 -4.91
C ARG A 126 -12.49 2.85 -3.54
N SER A 127 -13.07 3.41 -2.50
CA SER A 127 -12.56 3.32 -1.13
C SER A 127 -12.61 1.89 -0.59
N SER A 128 -13.61 1.10 -0.99
CA SER A 128 -13.73 -0.32 -0.65
C SER A 128 -12.61 -1.16 -1.26
N THR A 129 -12.16 -0.86 -2.48
CA THR A 129 -11.01 -1.56 -3.09
C THR A 129 -9.75 -1.34 -2.29
N HIS A 130 -9.49 -0.11 -1.78
CA HIS A 130 -8.40 0.15 -0.83
C HIS A 130 -8.53 -0.67 0.43
N PHE A 131 -9.71 -0.68 1.04
CA PHE A 131 -9.95 -1.43 2.27
C PHE A 131 -9.71 -2.93 2.10
N ILE A 132 -10.20 -3.52 1.01
CA ILE A 132 -9.97 -4.93 0.67
C ILE A 132 -8.47 -5.17 0.41
N GLY A 133 -7.82 -4.31 -0.37
CA GLY A 133 -6.41 -4.41 -0.71
C GLY A 133 -5.48 -4.27 0.49
N GLY A 134 -5.76 -3.34 1.41
CA GLY A 134 -5.02 -3.18 2.65
C GLY A 134 -5.11 -4.40 3.57
N LEU A 135 -6.31 -4.95 3.71
CA LEU A 135 -6.54 -6.17 4.48
C LEU A 135 -5.99 -7.42 3.74
N GLY A 136 -6.07 -7.42 2.42
CA GLY A 136 -5.71 -8.55 1.56
C GLY A 136 -4.28 -9.02 1.77
N VAL A 137 -3.30 -8.11 1.79
CA VAL A 137 -1.89 -8.46 2.04
C VAL A 137 -1.73 -9.21 3.37
N VAL A 138 -2.43 -8.76 4.41
CA VAL A 138 -2.31 -9.34 5.75
C VAL A 138 -3.04 -10.69 5.85
N VAL A 139 -4.27 -10.75 5.35
CA VAL A 139 -5.15 -11.92 5.50
C VAL A 139 -4.82 -13.00 4.49
N PHE A 140 -4.52 -12.63 3.24
CA PHE A 140 -4.18 -13.62 2.21
C PHE A 140 -2.89 -14.37 2.50
N LEU A 141 -1.84 -13.67 2.91
CA LEU A 141 -0.58 -14.31 3.27
C LEU A 141 -0.73 -15.27 4.46
N LEU A 142 -1.58 -14.94 5.41
CA LEU A 142 -1.71 -15.71 6.65
C LEU A 142 -2.76 -16.83 6.56
N LEU A 143 -3.85 -16.64 5.80
CA LEU A 143 -4.91 -17.67 5.61
C LEU A 143 -4.47 -18.78 4.65
N ILE A 144 -3.58 -18.48 3.71
CA ILE A 144 -3.16 -19.41 2.65
C ILE A 144 -2.01 -20.30 3.11
N ILE A 145 -1.23 -19.90 4.11
CA ILE A 145 -0.09 -20.67 4.60
C ILE A 145 -0.56 -21.90 5.38
N PRO A 146 -0.13 -23.13 4.96
CA PRO A 146 -0.55 -24.36 5.62
C PRO A 146 -0.14 -24.44 7.09
N SER A 147 -0.86 -25.25 7.86
CA SER A 147 -0.65 -25.44 9.30
C SER A 147 0.66 -26.11 9.72
N SER A 148 1.57 -26.43 8.79
CA SER A 148 2.89 -26.97 9.12
C SER A 148 3.79 -25.87 9.74
N SER A 149 4.18 -26.06 10.98
CA SER A 149 4.86 -25.06 11.82
C SER A 149 6.16 -24.49 11.23
N GLN A 150 6.92 -25.26 10.46
CA GLN A 150 8.18 -24.81 9.86
C GLN A 150 8.01 -23.90 8.63
N MET A 151 6.96 -24.13 7.83
CA MET A 151 6.69 -23.38 6.62
C MET A 151 6.08 -22.00 6.91
N ARG A 152 5.18 -21.92 7.89
CA ARG A 152 4.64 -20.65 8.41
C ARG A 152 5.73 -19.73 8.96
N LEU A 153 6.69 -20.32 9.68
CA LEU A 153 7.84 -19.57 10.20
C LEU A 153 8.72 -19.00 9.08
N ARG A 154 8.89 -19.67 7.94
CA ARG A 154 9.72 -19.14 6.84
C ARG A 154 9.05 -18.00 6.08
N LEU A 155 7.74 -18.04 5.84
CA LEU A 155 7.03 -16.99 5.11
C LEU A 155 6.75 -15.76 6.00
N THR A 156 6.36 -15.96 7.25
CA THR A 156 6.29 -14.86 8.24
C THR A 156 7.67 -14.27 8.57
N THR A 157 8.76 -15.00 8.31
CA THR A 157 10.12 -14.46 8.50
C THR A 157 10.61 -13.64 7.32
N LEU A 158 10.04 -13.77 6.15
CA LEU A 158 10.30 -12.89 5.01
C LEU A 158 9.58 -11.53 5.15
N GLU A 159 8.41 -11.51 5.82
CA GLU A 159 7.62 -10.29 6.02
C GLU A 159 7.74 -9.68 7.41
N LEU A 160 7.90 -10.52 8.44
CA LEU A 160 8.07 -10.03 9.81
C LEU A 160 9.56 -9.94 10.12
N SER A 161 10.01 -8.75 10.50
CA SER A 161 11.38 -8.54 10.97
C SER A 161 11.72 -9.57 12.07
N SER A 162 12.99 -9.95 12.15
CA SER A 162 13.53 -10.93 13.11
C SER A 162 13.14 -10.69 14.58
N LEU A 163 12.61 -9.51 14.89
CA LEU A 163 12.17 -9.06 16.22
C LEU A 163 10.81 -9.59 16.63
N SER A 164 9.88 -9.78 15.69
CA SER A 164 8.57 -10.34 15.99
C SER A 164 8.55 -11.85 16.18
N LYS A 165 9.62 -12.57 15.80
CA LYS A 165 9.72 -14.02 15.89
C LYS A 165 9.62 -14.60 17.31
N ARG A 166 10.00 -13.87 18.34
CA ARG A 166 10.09 -14.39 19.71
C ARG A 166 8.97 -13.94 20.64
N GLU A 167 8.44 -12.75 20.44
CA GLU A 167 7.32 -12.22 21.23
C GLU A 167 5.96 -12.74 20.73
N TYR A 168 5.85 -13.12 19.45
CA TYR A 168 4.65 -13.66 18.82
C TYR A 168 4.77 -15.16 18.48
N ARG A 169 5.16 -15.98 19.45
CA ARG A 169 5.14 -17.46 19.35
C ARG A 169 3.73 -18.05 19.34
N SER A 170 2.71 -17.24 19.19
CA SER A 170 1.33 -17.66 19.00
C SER A 170 1.14 -18.10 17.54
N GLY A 171 0.38 -19.20 17.33
CA GLY A 171 0.18 -19.76 16.00
C GLY A 171 -0.31 -18.74 14.95
N ALA A 172 -0.03 -18.97 13.68
CA ALA A 172 -0.32 -18.04 12.58
C ALA A 172 -1.76 -17.49 12.58
N ASN A 173 -2.73 -18.29 12.98
CA ASN A 173 -4.13 -17.85 13.12
C ASN A 173 -4.27 -16.68 14.11
N LYS A 174 -3.52 -16.68 15.22
CA LYS A 174 -3.58 -15.59 16.21
C LYS A 174 -3.01 -14.29 15.65
N THR A 175 -1.97 -14.38 14.82
CA THR A 175 -1.41 -13.20 14.14
C THR A 175 -2.42 -12.58 13.17
N VAL A 176 -3.13 -13.40 12.37
CA VAL A 176 -4.22 -12.92 11.49
C VAL A 176 -5.27 -12.15 12.29
N TYR A 177 -5.76 -12.74 13.38
CA TYR A 177 -6.77 -12.09 14.21
C TYR A 177 -6.27 -10.77 14.79
N ILE A 178 -5.02 -10.72 15.28
CA ILE A 178 -4.41 -9.48 15.79
C ILE A 178 -4.41 -8.38 14.72
N PHE A 179 -3.92 -8.70 13.52
CA PHE A 179 -3.87 -7.73 12.43
C PHE A 179 -5.26 -7.27 12.02
N THR A 180 -6.21 -8.20 11.90
CA THR A 180 -7.60 -7.88 11.57
C THR A 180 -8.23 -6.97 12.62
N TYR A 181 -8.08 -7.27 13.91
CA TYR A 181 -8.63 -6.43 14.98
C TYR A 181 -8.01 -5.03 14.98
N VAL A 182 -6.69 -4.91 14.81
CA VAL A 182 -6.03 -3.59 14.72
C VAL A 182 -6.55 -2.82 13.51
N TYR A 183 -6.65 -3.48 12.34
CA TYR A 183 -7.11 -2.86 11.10
C TYR A 183 -8.54 -2.30 11.22
N PHE A 184 -9.49 -3.13 11.66
CA PHE A 184 -10.86 -2.69 11.88
C PHE A 184 -10.97 -1.66 13.03
N GLY A 185 -10.20 -1.83 14.10
CA GLY A 185 -10.15 -0.87 15.20
C GLY A 185 -9.65 0.51 14.78
N LEU A 186 -8.58 0.57 13.99
CA LEU A 186 -8.09 1.84 13.43
C LEU A 186 -9.09 2.47 12.47
N THR A 187 -9.77 1.66 11.63
CA THR A 187 -10.80 2.17 10.71
C THR A 187 -11.99 2.76 11.47
N ALA A 188 -12.48 2.08 12.50
CA ALA A 188 -13.57 2.60 13.33
C ALA A 188 -13.16 3.88 14.08
N ALA A 189 -11.94 3.91 14.63
CA ALA A 189 -11.44 5.07 15.34
C ALA A 189 -11.24 6.27 14.40
N SER A 190 -10.67 6.06 13.20
CA SER A 190 -10.51 7.14 12.21
C SER A 190 -11.86 7.67 11.73
N PHE A 191 -12.82 6.80 11.45
CA PHE A 191 -14.18 7.20 11.08
C PHE A 191 -14.80 8.10 12.14
N LEU A 192 -14.78 7.68 13.41
CA LEU A 192 -15.36 8.46 14.50
C LEU A 192 -14.69 9.83 14.66
N LEU A 193 -13.35 9.88 14.58
CA LEU A 193 -12.63 11.14 14.70
C LEU A 193 -12.86 12.06 13.51
N TYR A 194 -12.99 11.56 12.28
CA TYR A 194 -13.35 12.37 11.12
C TYR A 194 -14.76 12.97 11.24
N VAL A 195 -15.74 12.17 11.70
CA VAL A 195 -17.09 12.69 11.95
C VAL A 195 -17.06 13.76 13.04
N MET A 196 -16.33 13.55 14.14
CA MET A 196 -16.16 14.55 15.21
C MET A 196 -15.46 15.83 14.73
N ALA A 197 -14.58 15.73 13.73
CA ALA A 197 -13.90 16.86 13.10
C ALA A 197 -14.78 17.60 12.07
N GLY A 198 -16.03 17.15 11.84
CA GLY A 198 -17.00 17.80 10.97
C GLY A 198 -17.08 17.25 9.54
N MET A 199 -16.41 16.14 9.22
CA MET A 199 -16.65 15.46 7.94
C MET A 199 -18.05 14.85 7.88
N SER A 200 -18.66 14.84 6.69
CA SER A 200 -19.88 14.08 6.46
C SER A 200 -19.66 12.60 6.77
N PRO A 201 -20.64 11.85 7.29
CA PRO A 201 -20.47 10.41 7.55
C PRO A 201 -20.05 9.61 6.32
N PHE A 202 -20.52 10.01 5.14
CA PHE A 202 -20.12 9.39 3.88
C PHE A 202 -18.64 9.64 3.54
N ASP A 203 -18.18 10.88 3.62
CA ASP A 203 -16.77 11.20 3.39
C ASP A 203 -15.88 10.55 4.46
N ALA A 204 -16.30 10.60 5.73
CA ALA A 204 -15.56 10.03 6.84
C ALA A 204 -15.30 8.52 6.70
N ILE A 205 -16.30 7.73 6.27
CA ILE A 205 -16.09 6.28 6.08
C ILE A 205 -15.16 6.00 4.89
N ASN A 206 -15.29 6.75 3.80
CA ASN A 206 -14.43 6.60 2.63
C ASN A 206 -12.97 6.92 2.97
N HIS A 207 -12.72 8.06 3.63
CA HIS A 207 -11.37 8.44 4.04
C HIS A 207 -10.81 7.53 5.13
N ALA A 208 -11.65 7.02 6.06
CA ALA A 208 -11.21 6.06 7.08
C ALA A 208 -10.74 4.74 6.44
N MET A 209 -11.49 4.20 5.48
CA MET A 209 -11.08 3.01 4.72
C MET A 209 -9.77 3.24 3.96
N SER A 210 -9.62 4.41 3.35
CA SER A 210 -8.47 4.76 2.53
C SER A 210 -7.22 5.03 3.37
N VAL A 211 -7.31 5.80 4.48
CA VAL A 211 -6.15 6.14 5.32
C VAL A 211 -5.56 4.93 6.03
N VAL A 212 -6.41 4.01 6.54
CA VAL A 212 -5.93 2.82 7.25
C VAL A 212 -5.37 1.77 6.29
N ALA A 213 -5.91 1.72 5.07
CA ALA A 213 -5.36 0.92 3.99
C ALA A 213 -4.07 1.50 3.40
N THR A 214 -3.72 2.76 3.76
CA THR A 214 -2.62 3.53 3.15
C THR A 214 -2.79 3.66 1.64
N GLY A 215 -3.99 4.10 1.17
CA GLY A 215 -4.34 4.03 -0.24
C GLY A 215 -4.52 5.38 -0.96
N GLY A 216 -4.99 6.44 -0.29
CA GLY A 216 -5.04 7.80 -0.83
C GLY A 216 -6.25 8.19 -1.67
N PHE A 217 -7.13 7.26 -2.05
CA PHE A 217 -8.37 7.66 -2.73
C PHE A 217 -9.22 8.55 -1.83
N SER A 218 -9.66 9.66 -2.39
CA SER A 218 -10.55 10.65 -1.77
C SER A 218 -11.86 10.73 -2.53
N THR A 219 -12.90 11.22 -1.86
CA THR A 219 -14.17 11.64 -2.45
C THR A 219 -14.12 13.07 -3.02
N ARG A 220 -12.99 13.77 -2.82
CA ARG A 220 -12.77 15.16 -3.21
C ARG A 220 -11.59 15.29 -4.17
N ASN A 221 -11.68 16.22 -5.14
CA ASN A 221 -10.60 16.47 -6.10
C ASN A 221 -9.33 16.99 -5.42
N LEU A 222 -9.48 17.85 -4.42
CA LEU A 222 -8.36 18.40 -3.64
C LEU A 222 -7.94 17.51 -2.47
N SER A 223 -8.33 16.23 -2.47
CA SER A 223 -8.03 15.29 -1.40
C SER A 223 -8.44 15.81 0.00
N ILE A 224 -7.60 15.65 1.02
CA ILE A 224 -7.84 16.15 2.38
C ILE A 224 -7.86 17.68 2.41
N GLY A 225 -7.11 18.35 1.53
CA GLY A 225 -7.10 19.83 1.43
C GLY A 225 -8.48 20.47 1.17
N ALA A 226 -9.42 19.72 0.58
CA ALA A 226 -10.79 20.19 0.36
C ALA A 226 -11.53 20.59 1.64
N TYR A 227 -11.17 19.99 2.78
CA TYR A 227 -11.84 20.27 4.07
C TYR A 227 -11.31 21.53 4.75
N ASN A 228 -10.14 22.03 4.35
CA ASN A 228 -9.49 23.22 4.91
C ASN A 228 -9.55 23.28 6.46
N SER A 229 -9.28 22.15 7.11
CA SER A 229 -9.42 21.96 8.55
C SER A 229 -8.16 21.34 9.14
N VAL A 230 -7.46 22.10 10.00
CA VAL A 230 -6.26 21.61 10.71
C VAL A 230 -6.56 20.36 11.55
N SER A 231 -7.77 20.24 12.10
CA SER A 231 -8.18 19.05 12.88
C SER A 231 -8.23 17.82 11.99
N VAL A 232 -8.78 17.93 10.78
CA VAL A 232 -8.83 16.84 9.81
C VAL A 232 -7.42 16.46 9.36
N ASP A 233 -6.56 17.45 9.09
CA ASP A 233 -5.17 17.22 8.70
C ASP A 233 -4.40 16.45 9.77
N LEU A 234 -4.50 16.88 11.05
CA LEU A 234 -3.81 16.22 12.17
C LEU A 234 -4.34 14.79 12.42
N ILE A 235 -5.66 14.57 12.31
CA ILE A 235 -6.26 13.24 12.41
C ILE A 235 -5.72 12.35 11.30
N THR A 236 -5.68 12.86 10.07
CA THR A 236 -5.14 12.11 8.92
C THR A 236 -3.67 11.75 9.15
N MET A 237 -2.83 12.70 9.57
CA MET A 237 -1.43 12.46 9.91
C MET A 237 -1.28 11.37 10.99
N LEU A 238 -2.09 11.41 12.03
CA LEU A 238 -2.08 10.40 13.10
C LEU A 238 -2.36 8.99 12.54
N PHE A 239 -3.40 8.83 11.71
CA PHE A 239 -3.74 7.53 11.14
C PHE A 239 -2.78 7.07 10.04
N MET A 240 -2.20 7.98 9.25
CA MET A 240 -1.08 7.68 8.35
C MET A 240 0.11 7.09 9.13
N LEU A 241 0.47 7.69 10.26
CA LEU A 241 1.53 7.17 11.12
C LEU A 241 1.16 5.79 11.70
N LEU A 242 -0.03 5.64 12.30
CA LEU A 242 -0.46 4.39 12.91
C LEU A 242 -0.56 3.24 11.90
N SER A 243 -1.00 3.53 10.68
CA SER A 243 -1.11 2.53 9.60
C SER A 243 0.23 2.15 9.00
N SER A 244 1.26 2.99 9.13
CA SER A 244 2.62 2.75 8.62
C SER A 244 3.55 2.03 9.59
N ILE A 245 3.15 1.82 10.84
CA ILE A 245 3.92 1.05 11.81
C ILE A 245 3.42 -0.39 11.93
N HIS A 246 4.26 -1.27 12.46
CA HIS A 246 3.93 -2.69 12.60
C HIS A 246 2.70 -2.90 13.50
N PHE A 247 1.62 -3.48 12.99
CA PHE A 247 0.35 -3.64 13.70
C PHE A 247 0.46 -4.44 15.00
N GLY A 248 1.39 -5.40 15.05
CA GLY A 248 1.67 -6.11 16.28
C GLY A 248 2.18 -5.22 17.41
N MET A 249 2.91 -4.14 17.10
CA MET A 249 3.35 -3.18 18.13
C MET A 249 2.16 -2.42 18.72
N ILE A 250 1.21 -2.01 17.86
CA ILE A 250 -0.03 -1.34 18.28
C ILE A 250 -0.82 -2.28 19.18
N PHE A 251 -1.02 -3.53 18.75
CA PHE A 251 -1.76 -4.52 19.52
C PHE A 251 -1.15 -4.72 20.92
N VAL A 252 0.17 -4.93 21.00
CA VAL A 252 0.83 -5.12 22.30
C VAL A 252 0.72 -3.86 23.15
N ALA A 253 0.89 -2.68 22.59
CA ALA A 253 0.78 -1.43 23.32
C ALA A 253 -0.63 -1.25 23.93
N VAL A 254 -1.68 -1.56 23.17
CA VAL A 254 -3.06 -1.49 23.65
C VAL A 254 -3.35 -2.54 24.74
N VAL A 255 -2.99 -3.81 24.51
CA VAL A 255 -3.28 -4.90 25.43
C VAL A 255 -2.48 -4.77 26.74
N THR A 256 -1.21 -4.39 26.64
CA THR A 256 -0.34 -4.24 27.82
C THR A 256 -0.43 -2.85 28.47
N ARG A 257 -1.17 -1.93 27.86
CA ARG A 257 -1.25 -0.50 28.24
C ARG A 257 0.15 0.12 28.44
N SER A 258 1.11 -0.25 27.58
CA SER A 258 2.50 0.15 27.73
C SER A 258 3.10 0.62 26.39
N LEU A 259 3.86 1.71 26.42
CA LEU A 259 4.56 2.23 25.26
C LEU A 259 5.93 1.55 25.02
N LYS A 260 6.26 0.50 25.78
CA LYS A 260 7.53 -0.24 25.62
C LYS A 260 7.78 -0.77 24.20
N PRO A 261 6.78 -1.25 23.44
CA PRO A 261 6.99 -1.69 22.04
C PRO A 261 7.57 -0.60 21.14
N PHE A 262 7.24 0.68 21.36
CA PHE A 262 7.75 1.82 20.59
C PHE A 262 9.22 2.20 20.91
N LYS A 263 9.87 1.55 21.87
CA LYS A 263 11.31 1.70 22.10
C LYS A 263 12.17 0.93 21.10
N ASN A 264 11.57 0.22 20.14
CA ASN A 264 12.23 -0.53 19.07
C ASN A 264 13.10 0.39 18.19
N GLU A 265 14.31 -0.08 17.83
CA GLU A 265 15.26 0.68 17.00
C GLU A 265 14.70 0.97 15.59
N ILE A 266 13.92 0.05 15.00
CA ILE A 266 13.33 0.23 13.68
C ILE A 266 12.31 1.37 13.71
N PHE A 267 11.45 1.39 14.75
CA PHE A 267 10.47 2.47 14.92
C PHE A 267 11.18 3.83 15.12
N LYS A 268 12.21 3.88 15.94
CA LYS A 268 13.01 5.10 16.13
C LYS A 268 13.68 5.56 14.85
N PHE A 269 14.23 4.64 14.07
CA PHE A 269 14.84 4.94 12.77
C PHE A 269 13.80 5.54 11.82
N TYR A 270 12.62 4.90 11.68
CA TYR A 270 11.53 5.37 10.84
C TYR A 270 11.03 6.77 11.28
N LEU A 271 10.78 6.94 12.57
CA LEU A 271 10.33 8.23 13.12
C LEU A 271 11.38 9.32 12.94
N SER A 272 12.67 9.03 13.19
CA SER A 272 13.75 10.01 13.00
C SER A 272 13.88 10.43 11.54
N MET A 273 13.72 9.51 10.61
CA MET A 273 13.75 9.77 9.17
C MET A 273 12.61 10.71 8.76
N MET A 274 11.37 10.46 9.23
CA MET A 274 10.21 11.33 8.98
C MET A 274 10.39 12.72 9.58
N VAL A 275 10.89 12.82 10.82
CA VAL A 275 11.11 14.12 11.50
C VAL A 275 12.16 14.95 10.76
N VAL A 276 13.30 14.34 10.41
CA VAL A 276 14.37 15.04 9.67
C VAL A 276 13.86 15.49 8.30
N ALA A 277 13.22 14.61 7.54
CA ALA A 277 12.63 14.94 6.24
C ALA A 277 11.58 16.05 6.36
N GLY A 278 10.66 15.94 7.34
CA GLY A 278 9.62 16.94 7.58
C GLY A 278 10.17 18.33 7.89
N VAL A 279 11.21 18.41 8.72
CA VAL A 279 11.87 19.70 9.02
C VAL A 279 12.53 20.29 7.76
N ILE A 280 13.27 19.48 6.98
CA ILE A 280 13.96 19.97 5.78
C ILE A 280 12.94 20.47 4.74
N VAL A 281 11.89 19.69 4.47
CA VAL A 281 10.83 20.06 3.51
C VAL A 281 10.13 21.33 3.98
N SER A 282 9.76 21.43 5.27
CA SER A 282 9.10 22.62 5.82
C SER A 282 9.95 23.89 5.68
N ILE A 283 11.26 23.81 5.98
CA ILE A 283 12.18 24.92 5.82
C ILE A 283 12.32 25.29 4.34
N SER A 284 12.41 24.29 3.44
CA SER A 284 12.51 24.50 1.99
C SER A 284 11.29 25.23 1.43
N ILE A 285 10.07 24.79 1.79
CA ILE A 285 8.82 25.43 1.37
C ILE A 285 8.78 26.89 1.84
N LYS A 286 9.14 27.14 3.10
CA LYS A 286 9.16 28.49 3.68
C LYS A 286 10.20 29.39 3.03
N ALA A 287 11.40 28.89 2.81
CA ALA A 287 12.51 29.67 2.24
C ALA A 287 12.23 30.16 0.81
N HIS A 288 11.43 29.41 0.04
CA HIS A 288 11.04 29.76 -1.33
C HIS A 288 9.70 30.50 -1.41
N GLY A 289 9.07 30.84 -0.27
CA GLY A 289 7.88 31.68 -0.23
C GLY A 289 6.57 31.01 -0.63
N PHE A 290 6.51 29.68 -0.68
CA PHE A 290 5.27 28.94 -1.00
C PHE A 290 4.23 28.99 0.13
N GLU A 291 4.66 29.21 1.37
CA GLU A 291 3.79 29.42 2.51
C GLU A 291 4.24 30.65 3.32
N GLU A 292 3.31 31.55 3.61
CA GLU A 292 3.63 32.78 4.34
C GLU A 292 3.89 32.56 5.84
N ALA A 293 3.12 31.62 6.45
CA ALA A 293 3.21 31.34 7.88
C ALA A 293 4.02 30.09 8.17
N TRP A 294 4.94 30.13 9.14
CA TRP A 294 5.72 28.96 9.58
C TRP A 294 4.82 27.78 10.00
N GLY A 295 3.69 28.04 10.68
CA GLY A 295 2.77 26.99 11.10
C GLY A 295 2.18 26.21 9.93
N ARG A 296 1.78 26.90 8.87
CA ARG A 296 1.30 26.30 7.62
C ARG A 296 2.41 25.51 6.92
N SER A 297 3.60 26.08 6.82
CA SER A 297 4.75 25.42 6.20
C SER A 297 5.13 24.13 6.91
N PHE A 298 5.12 24.12 8.26
CA PHE A 298 5.34 22.88 9.03
C PHE A 298 4.20 21.89 8.83
N LEU A 299 2.95 22.32 8.83
CA LEU A 299 1.81 21.44 8.60
C LEU A 299 1.89 20.80 7.21
N SER A 300 2.08 21.59 6.15
CA SER A 300 2.18 21.10 4.77
C SER A 300 3.39 20.18 4.58
N GLY A 301 4.57 20.55 5.08
CA GLY A 301 5.79 19.76 4.96
C GLY A 301 5.69 18.42 5.67
N PHE A 302 5.26 18.39 6.93
CA PHE A 302 5.09 17.16 7.68
C PHE A 302 3.96 16.28 7.12
N PHE A 303 2.85 16.87 6.69
CA PHE A 303 1.74 16.13 6.10
C PHE A 303 2.19 15.36 4.85
N HIS A 304 2.85 16.04 3.90
CA HIS A 304 3.30 15.38 2.67
C HIS A 304 4.41 14.37 2.93
N VAL A 305 5.37 14.66 3.81
CA VAL A 305 6.40 13.67 4.22
C VAL A 305 5.76 12.44 4.83
N MET A 306 4.75 12.60 5.70
CA MET A 306 4.03 11.46 6.28
C MET A 306 3.21 10.73 5.23
N SER A 307 2.59 11.44 4.30
CA SER A 307 1.81 10.87 3.20
C SER A 307 2.68 9.99 2.30
N PHE A 308 3.85 10.47 1.89
CA PHE A 308 4.80 9.70 1.09
C PHE A 308 5.43 8.54 1.89
N ALA A 309 5.91 8.81 3.11
CA ALA A 309 6.53 7.79 3.96
C ALA A 309 5.56 6.67 4.37
N SER A 310 4.29 6.99 4.58
CA SER A 310 3.25 5.99 4.85
C SER A 310 2.66 5.36 3.59
N THR A 311 3.09 5.79 2.40
CA THR A 311 2.50 5.41 1.11
C THR A 311 0.98 5.60 1.04
N THR A 312 0.46 6.60 1.77
CA THR A 312 -0.99 6.83 1.82
C THR A 312 -1.46 7.65 0.62
N GLY A 313 -0.67 8.63 0.16
CA GLY A 313 -1.02 9.39 -1.03
C GLY A 313 -2.11 10.44 -0.85
N PHE A 314 -2.41 10.90 0.36
CA PHE A 314 -3.24 12.08 0.58
C PHE A 314 -2.44 13.38 0.45
N SER A 315 -3.11 14.46 0.04
CA SER A 315 -2.52 15.80 -0.04
C SER A 315 -3.41 16.86 0.60
N ILE A 316 -2.78 17.94 1.08
CA ILE A 316 -3.46 19.15 1.58
C ILE A 316 -3.08 20.40 0.78
N ALA A 317 -2.09 20.29 -0.08
CA ALA A 317 -1.63 21.36 -0.97
C ALA A 317 -1.10 20.74 -2.27
N ASP A 318 -1.13 21.52 -3.34
CA ASP A 318 -0.47 21.14 -4.59
C ASP A 318 1.04 21.37 -4.46
N ASN A 319 1.81 20.32 -4.70
CA ASN A 319 3.28 20.36 -4.64
C ASN A 319 3.95 20.46 -6.03
N SER A 320 3.17 20.65 -7.11
CA SER A 320 3.70 20.72 -8.49
C SER A 320 4.74 21.82 -8.71
N SER A 321 4.73 22.84 -7.89
CA SER A 321 5.66 23.98 -7.95
C SER A 321 6.67 24.02 -6.81
N TRP A 322 6.72 23.00 -5.96
CA TRP A 322 7.62 22.99 -4.81
C TRP A 322 9.10 22.93 -5.23
N PRO A 323 10.02 23.33 -4.33
CA PRO A 323 11.44 23.26 -4.63
C PRO A 323 11.89 21.81 -4.88
N VAL A 324 12.79 21.62 -5.84
CA VAL A 324 13.35 20.29 -6.23
C VAL A 324 13.91 19.52 -5.04
N LEU A 325 14.46 20.23 -4.03
CA LEU A 325 14.91 19.59 -2.80
C LEU A 325 13.75 18.93 -2.04
N SER A 326 12.61 19.60 -1.95
CA SER A 326 11.40 19.05 -1.30
C SER A 326 10.91 17.83 -2.04
N ASP A 327 10.81 17.89 -3.36
CA ASP A 327 10.36 16.78 -4.21
C ASP A 327 11.29 15.58 -4.12
N THR A 328 12.60 15.81 -4.16
CA THR A 328 13.60 14.75 -3.98
C THR A 328 13.43 14.03 -2.65
N ILE A 329 13.21 14.78 -1.56
CA ILE A 329 13.00 14.20 -0.22
C ILE A 329 11.69 13.42 -0.18
N LEU A 330 10.60 13.93 -0.77
CA LEU A 330 9.32 13.23 -0.83
C LEU A 330 9.45 11.90 -1.57
N VAL A 331 10.10 11.88 -2.73
CA VAL A 331 10.36 10.65 -3.49
C VAL A 331 11.18 9.65 -2.68
N LEU A 332 12.26 10.10 -2.02
CA LEU A 332 13.07 9.24 -1.16
C LEU A 332 12.26 8.65 0.00
N MET A 333 11.37 9.43 0.59
CA MET A 333 10.47 8.95 1.65
C MET A 333 9.46 7.93 1.12
N GLY A 334 8.94 8.13 -0.10
CA GLY A 334 8.05 7.19 -0.78
C GLY A 334 8.73 5.86 -1.15
N VAL A 335 10.03 5.88 -1.44
CA VAL A 335 10.83 4.65 -1.66
C VAL A 335 11.15 3.94 -0.35
N CYS A 336 11.54 4.69 0.70
CA CYS A 336 11.90 4.12 2.01
C CYS A 336 10.71 3.51 2.76
N CYS A 337 9.53 4.12 2.67
CA CYS A 337 8.23 3.67 3.18
C CYS A 337 8.16 3.28 4.67
N GLY A 338 6.98 2.77 5.09
CA GLY A 338 6.73 2.36 6.48
C GLY A 338 7.40 1.07 6.91
N MET A 339 7.04 0.59 8.09
CA MET A 339 7.61 -0.62 8.68
C MET A 339 7.02 -1.90 8.08
N ALA A 340 7.80 -2.98 8.07
CA ALA A 340 7.27 -4.30 7.75
C ALA A 340 6.17 -4.71 8.75
N GLY A 341 5.10 -5.34 8.23
CA GLY A 341 3.91 -5.66 9.04
C GLY A 341 2.95 -4.48 9.25
N SER A 342 3.04 -3.46 8.40
CA SER A 342 2.06 -2.40 8.18
C SER A 342 1.35 -2.59 6.85
N THR A 343 0.41 -1.71 6.53
CA THR A 343 -0.29 -1.70 5.23
C THR A 343 0.47 -1.02 4.10
N THR A 344 1.61 -0.39 4.37
CA THR A 344 2.42 0.37 3.39
C THR A 344 3.01 -0.51 2.27
N GLY A 345 3.28 0.07 1.12
CA GLY A 345 4.04 -0.52 0.01
C GLY A 345 5.57 -0.38 0.14
N GLY A 346 6.27 -0.33 -0.98
CA GLY A 346 7.70 0.02 -1.12
C GLY A 346 8.72 -0.89 -0.45
N ILE A 347 9.96 -0.37 -0.27
CA ILE A 347 11.10 -1.16 0.22
C ILE A 347 10.97 -1.55 1.69
N LYS A 348 10.27 -0.80 2.50
CA LYS A 348 10.14 -0.89 3.97
C LYS A 348 11.35 -0.35 4.74
N SER A 349 11.08 0.42 5.79
CA SER A 349 12.10 1.06 6.64
C SER A 349 13.04 0.07 7.33
N ASP A 350 12.57 -1.14 7.60
CA ASP A 350 13.38 -2.23 8.17
C ASP A 350 14.54 -2.59 7.25
N ARG A 351 14.28 -2.75 5.93
CA ARG A 351 15.31 -3.09 4.94
C ARG A 351 16.32 -1.97 4.77
N MET A 352 15.84 -0.70 4.79
CA MET A 352 16.71 0.47 4.74
C MET A 352 17.62 0.56 5.97
N MET A 353 17.10 0.29 7.17
CA MET A 353 17.92 0.25 8.38
C MET A 353 18.99 -0.86 8.31
N PHE A 354 18.63 -2.06 7.79
CA PHE A 354 19.60 -3.14 7.59
C PHE A 354 20.69 -2.74 6.60
N LEU A 355 20.33 -2.10 5.48
CA LEU A 355 21.30 -1.59 4.51
C LEU A 355 22.25 -0.59 5.16
N CYS A 356 21.74 0.41 5.90
CA CYS A 356 22.58 1.39 6.59
C CYS A 356 23.54 0.73 7.62
N LYS A 357 23.07 -0.28 8.35
CA LYS A 357 23.91 -1.02 9.31
C LYS A 357 24.97 -1.86 8.62
N GLU A 358 24.63 -2.51 7.50
CA GLU A 358 25.58 -3.30 6.70
C GLU A 358 26.64 -2.41 6.07
N VAL A 359 26.28 -1.29 5.45
CA VAL A 359 27.25 -0.32 4.92
C VAL A 359 28.19 0.15 6.01
N LYS A 360 27.66 0.51 7.18
CA LYS A 360 28.50 0.91 8.33
C LYS A 360 29.42 -0.22 8.80
N TYR A 361 28.96 -1.46 8.76
CA TYR A 361 29.75 -2.64 9.11
C TYR A 361 30.89 -2.84 8.11
N GLN A 362 30.60 -2.82 6.80
CA GLN A 362 31.58 -3.01 5.73
C GLN A 362 32.65 -1.91 5.75
N LEU A 363 32.26 -0.63 5.89
CA LEU A 363 33.21 0.48 6.03
C LEU A 363 34.14 0.30 7.24
N ARG A 364 33.61 -0.22 8.36
CA ARG A 364 34.42 -0.49 9.55
C ARG A 364 35.38 -1.65 9.29
N MET A 365 34.96 -2.71 8.59
CA MET A 365 35.86 -3.83 8.25
C MET A 365 36.99 -3.43 7.31
N VAL A 366 36.76 -2.46 6.41
CA VAL A 366 37.82 -1.88 5.57
C VAL A 366 38.86 -1.13 6.43
N LEU A 367 38.39 -0.36 7.43
CA LEU A 367 39.28 0.44 8.30
C LEU A 367 39.98 -0.40 9.40
N HIS A 368 39.27 -1.45 9.87
CA HIS A 368 39.75 -2.30 10.97
C HIS A 368 39.46 -3.79 10.68
N PRO A 369 40.25 -4.46 9.82
CA PRO A 369 39.99 -5.83 9.39
C PRO A 369 39.96 -6.86 10.52
N ALA A 370 40.68 -6.62 11.60
CA ALA A 370 40.71 -7.49 12.79
C ALA A 370 39.54 -7.26 13.77
N SER A 371 38.61 -6.34 13.46
CA SER A 371 37.49 -6.02 14.34
C SER A 371 36.40 -7.09 14.28
N VAL A 372 36.18 -7.78 15.39
CA VAL A 372 35.08 -8.75 15.54
C VAL A 372 33.86 -8.03 16.16
N LYS A 373 33.14 -7.25 15.37
CA LYS A 373 31.89 -6.61 15.82
C LYS A 373 30.71 -7.10 14.99
N ASP A 374 29.74 -7.67 15.67
CA ASP A 374 28.49 -8.12 15.04
C ASP A 374 27.53 -6.96 14.77
N ILE A 375 26.69 -7.11 13.74
CA ILE A 375 25.53 -6.24 13.53
C ILE A 375 24.47 -6.56 14.57
N ARG A 376 24.02 -5.55 15.31
CA ARG A 376 23.00 -5.71 16.35
C ARG A 376 21.77 -4.86 16.04
N VAL A 377 20.59 -5.43 16.31
CA VAL A 377 19.30 -4.73 16.29
C VAL A 377 18.55 -5.06 17.57
N ASN A 378 18.13 -4.05 18.31
CA ASN A 378 17.53 -4.16 19.65
C ASN A 378 18.37 -5.05 20.59
N GLY A 379 19.71 -4.87 20.58
CA GLY A 379 20.66 -5.62 21.38
C GLY A 379 20.93 -7.07 20.92
N ARG A 380 20.27 -7.56 19.87
CA ARG A 380 20.47 -8.92 19.34
C ARG A 380 21.43 -8.91 18.16
N VAL A 381 22.31 -9.90 18.11
CA VAL A 381 23.20 -10.15 16.98
C VAL A 381 22.37 -10.70 15.81
N ILE A 382 22.54 -10.12 14.63
CA ILE A 382 21.91 -10.56 13.39
C ILE A 382 22.98 -11.18 12.51
N ARG A 383 22.73 -12.38 11.99
CA ARG A 383 23.63 -13.09 11.10
C ARG A 383 23.61 -12.46 9.71
N GLN A 384 24.74 -12.48 9.01
CA GLN A 384 24.82 -11.99 7.62
C GLN A 384 23.82 -12.68 6.69
N ASN A 385 23.57 -13.98 6.85
CA ASN A 385 22.59 -14.71 6.08
C ASN A 385 21.15 -14.22 6.28
N ASP A 386 20.85 -13.52 7.40
CA ASP A 386 19.54 -12.93 7.64
C ASP A 386 19.43 -11.53 7.03
N ILE A 387 20.55 -10.86 6.75
CA ILE A 387 20.59 -9.51 6.12
C ILE A 387 20.61 -9.60 4.59
N ALA A 388 21.30 -10.58 4.03
CA ALA A 388 21.48 -10.73 2.58
C ALA A 388 20.16 -10.69 1.76
N PRO A 389 19.06 -11.35 2.18
CA PRO A 389 17.78 -11.27 1.45
C PRO A 389 17.19 -9.86 1.39
N HIS A 390 17.43 -9.03 2.42
CA HIS A 390 16.95 -7.65 2.46
C HIS A 390 17.71 -6.76 1.47
N ILE A 391 19.04 -6.93 1.39
CA ILE A 391 19.88 -6.19 0.42
C ILE A 391 19.55 -6.63 -1.01
N LEU A 392 19.40 -7.94 -1.23
CA LEU A 392 19.00 -8.47 -2.54
C LEU A 392 17.64 -7.92 -2.99
N TYR A 393 16.69 -7.76 -2.07
CA TYR A 393 15.40 -7.15 -2.38
C TYR A 393 15.55 -5.70 -2.87
N ILE A 394 16.39 -4.90 -2.21
CA ILE A 394 16.67 -3.51 -2.63
C ILE A 394 17.30 -3.47 -4.03
N ALA A 395 18.23 -4.39 -4.30
CA ALA A 395 18.85 -4.50 -5.63
C ALA A 395 17.81 -4.89 -6.70
N LEU A 396 16.92 -5.85 -6.41
CA LEU A 396 15.84 -6.25 -7.31
C LEU A 396 14.83 -5.12 -7.53
N TYR A 397 14.51 -4.34 -6.49
CA TYR A 397 13.66 -3.17 -6.62
C TYR A 397 14.26 -2.15 -7.59
N GLY A 398 15.55 -1.83 -7.44
CA GLY A 398 16.27 -0.96 -8.37
C GLY A 398 16.30 -1.51 -9.81
N LEU A 399 16.46 -2.83 -9.97
CA LEU A 399 16.43 -3.48 -11.28
C LEU A 399 15.04 -3.34 -11.94
N VAL A 400 13.95 -3.53 -11.19
CA VAL A 400 12.58 -3.32 -11.70
C VAL A 400 12.40 -1.87 -12.14
N VAL A 401 12.83 -0.88 -11.34
CA VAL A 401 12.77 0.54 -11.74
C VAL A 401 13.50 0.78 -13.06
N ILE A 402 14.70 0.24 -13.24
CA ILE A 402 15.48 0.40 -14.48
C ILE A 402 14.75 -0.23 -15.66
N ILE A 403 14.20 -1.44 -15.51
CA ILE A 403 13.49 -2.15 -16.58
C ILE A 403 12.20 -1.38 -16.95
N SER A 404 11.41 -0.95 -15.97
CA SER A 404 10.18 -0.19 -16.20
C SER A 404 10.48 1.16 -16.87
N LEU A 405 11.54 1.86 -16.44
CA LEU A 405 11.98 3.11 -17.05
C LEU A 405 12.41 2.91 -18.50
N ALA A 406 13.22 1.90 -18.79
CA ALA A 406 13.62 1.59 -20.15
C ALA A 406 12.41 1.27 -21.04
N ALA A 407 11.42 0.51 -20.51
CA ALA A 407 10.19 0.22 -21.24
C ALA A 407 9.34 1.49 -21.49
N CYS A 408 9.20 2.37 -20.50
CA CYS A 408 8.47 3.63 -20.67
C CYS A 408 9.14 4.54 -21.71
N LEU A 409 10.45 4.74 -21.61
CA LEU A 409 11.20 5.60 -22.56
C LEU A 409 11.25 5.03 -23.99
N THR A 410 11.11 3.72 -24.16
CA THR A 410 10.99 3.13 -25.52
C THR A 410 9.62 3.36 -26.15
N LEU A 411 8.57 3.49 -25.32
CA LEU A 411 7.20 3.71 -25.78
C LEU A 411 6.85 5.20 -25.93
N ASP A 412 7.43 6.04 -25.08
CA ASP A 412 7.26 7.49 -25.10
C ASP A 412 8.58 8.17 -24.67
N PRO A 413 9.48 8.46 -25.64
CA PRO A 413 10.82 9.01 -25.35
C PRO A 413 10.79 10.41 -24.72
N ASP A 414 9.72 11.18 -24.94
CA ASP A 414 9.61 12.57 -24.50
C ASP A 414 8.96 12.69 -23.10
N ASN A 415 8.55 11.57 -22.50
CA ASN A 415 7.89 11.57 -21.20
C ASN A 415 8.91 11.68 -20.05
N ASN A 416 9.22 12.91 -19.66
CA ASN A 416 10.12 13.21 -18.54
C ASN A 416 9.57 12.82 -17.17
N GLN A 417 8.28 12.49 -17.08
CA GLN A 417 7.57 12.20 -15.81
C GLN A 417 7.56 10.72 -15.47
N SER A 418 7.96 9.84 -16.41
CA SER A 418 7.94 8.39 -16.23
C SER A 418 8.71 7.91 -15.00
N PHE A 419 9.81 8.56 -14.64
CA PHE A 419 10.63 8.14 -13.50
C PHE A 419 9.90 8.28 -12.16
N THR A 420 9.29 9.44 -11.92
CA THR A 420 8.54 9.69 -10.68
C THR A 420 7.24 8.87 -10.62
N ALA A 421 6.58 8.69 -11.76
CA ALA A 421 5.39 7.83 -11.88
C ALA A 421 5.71 6.35 -11.59
N ILE A 422 6.85 5.83 -12.08
CA ILE A 422 7.31 4.46 -11.80
C ILE A 422 7.62 4.30 -10.30
N LEU A 423 8.38 5.24 -9.70
CA LEU A 423 8.70 5.17 -8.27
C LEU A 423 7.44 5.24 -7.41
N SER A 424 6.48 6.09 -7.76
CA SER A 424 5.19 6.20 -7.08
C SER A 424 4.37 4.92 -7.24
N SER A 425 4.32 4.34 -8.45
CA SER A 425 3.59 3.10 -8.73
C SER A 425 4.20 1.90 -8.01
N LEU A 426 5.51 1.69 -8.12
CA LEU A 426 6.21 0.59 -7.47
C LEU A 426 6.27 0.76 -5.94
N GLY A 427 6.31 2.02 -5.45
CA GLY A 427 6.19 2.34 -4.03
C GLY A 427 4.78 2.19 -3.48
N ASN A 428 3.76 2.10 -4.34
CA ASN A 428 2.33 2.20 -4.00
C ASN A 428 2.01 3.49 -3.23
N VAL A 429 2.55 4.62 -3.66
CA VAL A 429 2.37 5.94 -3.02
C VAL A 429 1.19 6.70 -3.60
N GLY A 430 1.03 6.62 -4.93
CA GLY A 430 -0.08 7.23 -5.68
C GLY A 430 0.11 8.70 -6.04
N LEU A 431 0.85 9.44 -5.25
CA LEU A 431 1.21 10.83 -5.55
C LEU A 431 2.43 10.88 -6.46
N SER A 432 2.44 11.85 -7.34
CA SER A 432 3.61 12.24 -8.11
C SER A 432 4.21 13.53 -7.55
N VAL A 433 5.40 13.86 -7.97
CA VAL A 433 6.11 15.12 -7.75
C VAL A 433 6.42 15.76 -9.09
N ASP A 434 7.09 16.89 -9.10
CA ASP A 434 7.36 17.70 -10.29
C ASP A 434 6.07 18.29 -10.89
N GLN A 435 6.03 18.46 -12.20
CA GLN A 435 4.92 19.06 -12.93
C GLN A 435 3.60 18.28 -12.80
N LEU A 436 3.64 16.99 -12.42
CA LEU A 436 2.46 16.19 -12.16
C LEU A 436 1.77 16.62 -10.85
N GLY A 437 2.54 16.96 -9.82
CA GLY A 437 2.01 17.36 -8.52
C GLY A 437 1.21 16.27 -7.79
N SER A 438 0.74 16.60 -6.61
CA SER A 438 -0.05 15.69 -5.76
C SER A 438 -1.54 15.59 -6.15
N ILE A 439 -2.00 16.41 -7.08
CA ILE A 439 -3.40 16.47 -7.54
C ILE A 439 -3.53 15.93 -8.99
N TYR A 440 -2.45 15.38 -9.53
CA TYR A 440 -2.41 14.94 -10.93
C TYR A 440 -3.26 13.69 -11.18
N SER A 441 -3.87 13.65 -12.39
CA SER A 441 -4.57 12.48 -12.91
C SER A 441 -3.79 11.87 -14.09
N TYR A 442 -3.77 10.55 -14.15
CA TYR A 442 -3.16 9.80 -15.27
C TYR A 442 -4.07 9.71 -16.49
N SER A 443 -5.11 10.56 -16.61
CA SER A 443 -6.07 10.53 -17.72
C SER A 443 -5.38 10.69 -19.07
N GLY A 444 -4.44 11.65 -19.17
CA GLY A 444 -3.70 11.98 -20.39
C GLY A 444 -2.60 11.00 -20.78
N GLU A 445 -2.20 10.08 -19.90
CA GLU A 445 -1.12 9.14 -20.20
C GLU A 445 -1.51 8.11 -21.27
N PRO A 446 -0.55 7.69 -22.13
CA PRO A 446 -0.79 6.61 -23.09
C PRO A 446 -1.21 5.30 -22.44
N SER A 447 -2.07 4.52 -23.10
CA SER A 447 -2.57 3.24 -22.58
C SER A 447 -1.46 2.23 -22.27
N SER A 448 -0.36 2.26 -23.06
CA SER A 448 0.82 1.41 -22.85
C SER A 448 1.55 1.75 -21.55
N LEU A 449 1.72 3.04 -21.24
CA LEU A 449 2.36 3.49 -20.00
C LEU A 449 1.49 3.16 -18.79
N LYS A 450 0.16 3.40 -18.88
CA LYS A 450 -0.79 2.98 -17.84
C LYS A 450 -0.67 1.50 -17.50
N PHE A 451 -0.49 0.64 -18.52
CA PHE A 451 -0.32 -0.79 -18.30
C PHE A 451 1.00 -1.11 -17.55
N ILE A 452 2.13 -0.45 -17.91
CA ILE A 452 3.40 -0.63 -17.19
C ILE A 452 3.25 -0.20 -15.73
N TYR A 453 2.67 0.97 -15.47
CA TYR A 453 2.45 1.46 -14.10
C TYR A 453 1.59 0.47 -13.29
N THR A 454 0.58 -0.18 -13.90
CA THR A 454 -0.21 -1.19 -13.18
C THR A 454 0.59 -2.46 -12.87
N LEU A 455 1.56 -2.85 -13.69
CA LEU A 455 2.47 -3.95 -13.36
C LEU A 455 3.38 -3.57 -12.18
N ASP A 456 3.90 -2.34 -12.16
CA ASP A 456 4.72 -1.84 -11.06
C ASP A 456 3.92 -1.76 -9.76
N MET A 457 2.67 -1.26 -9.79
CA MET A 457 1.76 -1.27 -8.64
C MET A 457 1.56 -2.67 -8.07
N PHE A 458 1.39 -3.66 -8.94
CA PHE A 458 1.21 -5.05 -8.55
C PHE A 458 2.50 -5.64 -7.94
N LEU A 459 3.67 -5.40 -8.57
CA LEU A 459 4.97 -5.85 -8.08
C LEU A 459 5.31 -5.23 -6.71
N GLY A 460 5.02 -3.95 -6.54
CA GLY A 460 5.23 -3.24 -5.28
C GLY A 460 4.38 -3.80 -4.14
N ARG A 461 3.10 -4.07 -4.42
CA ARG A 461 2.13 -4.52 -3.39
C ARG A 461 2.32 -5.95 -2.92
N VAL A 462 2.51 -6.88 -3.84
CA VAL A 462 2.63 -8.32 -3.54
C VAL A 462 4.06 -8.69 -3.15
N GLU A 463 4.97 -7.74 -3.22
CA GLU A 463 6.41 -7.91 -3.18
C GLU A 463 6.97 -8.67 -4.40
N ILE A 464 8.21 -8.36 -4.77
CA ILE A 464 8.84 -8.87 -6.00
C ILE A 464 9.05 -10.40 -5.95
N TYR A 465 9.46 -10.94 -4.78
CA TYR A 465 9.81 -12.36 -4.65
C TYR A 465 8.68 -13.36 -4.96
N PRO A 466 7.45 -13.21 -4.44
CA PRO A 466 6.34 -14.11 -4.76
C PRO A 466 6.02 -14.16 -6.25
N ILE A 467 6.06 -13.00 -6.93
CA ILE A 467 5.75 -12.92 -8.36
C ILE A 467 6.85 -13.57 -9.19
N LEU A 468 8.12 -13.27 -8.91
CA LEU A 468 9.24 -13.93 -9.58
C LEU A 468 9.22 -15.45 -9.36
N ALA A 469 8.86 -15.92 -8.17
CA ALA A 469 8.71 -17.35 -7.91
C ALA A 469 7.62 -17.99 -8.77
N VAL A 470 6.48 -17.32 -8.98
CA VAL A 470 5.42 -17.80 -9.88
C VAL A 470 5.91 -17.85 -11.33
N VAL A 471 6.57 -16.79 -11.81
CA VAL A 471 7.14 -16.74 -13.15
C VAL A 471 8.13 -17.89 -13.37
N MET A 472 9.08 -18.09 -12.45
CA MET A 472 10.03 -19.21 -12.52
C MET A 472 9.34 -20.57 -12.52
N MET A 473 8.26 -20.75 -11.74
CA MET A 473 7.51 -22.01 -11.73
C MET A 473 6.83 -22.30 -13.07
N ILE A 474 6.31 -21.29 -13.76
CA ILE A 474 5.70 -21.44 -15.09
C ILE A 474 6.75 -21.87 -16.11
N PHE A 475 7.92 -21.21 -16.12
CA PHE A 475 9.00 -21.54 -17.06
C PHE A 475 9.67 -22.89 -16.75
N SER A 476 9.85 -23.24 -15.47
CA SER A 476 10.45 -24.53 -15.08
C SER A 476 9.57 -25.75 -15.43
N ARG A 477 8.25 -25.60 -15.54
CA ARG A 477 7.36 -26.67 -16.02
C ARG A 477 7.48 -26.96 -17.52
N ARG A 478 8.00 -26.03 -18.30
CA ARG A 478 8.19 -26.18 -19.75
C ARG A 478 9.43 -27.01 -20.10
N ASN A 479 10.36 -27.15 -19.15
CA ASN A 479 11.63 -27.88 -19.34
C ASN A 479 11.62 -29.30 -18.72
N LYS A 480 10.47 -29.82 -18.33
CA LYS A 480 10.21 -31.21 -17.96
C LYS A 480 9.14 -31.80 -18.86
#